data_323e0337d0f9e0606fc036237693fd8e
#
_entry.id   323e0337d0f9e0606fc036237693fd8e
#
_cell.length_a   1.000
_cell.length_b   1.000
_cell.length_c   1.000
_cell.angle_alpha   90.00
_cell.angle_beta   90.00
_cell.angle_gamma   90.00
#
_symmetry.space_group_name_H-M   'P 1'
#
loop_
_entity.id
_entity.type
_entity.pdbx_description
1 polymer ?
#
loop_
_entity_poly.entity_id
_entity_poly.type
_entity_poly.pdbx_seq_one_letter_code
_entity_poly.pdbx_strand_id
1 'polypeptide(L)'
;MAIQRWRVLECDVLIKTGIQSRQLVWPKNSPESQTTITHVTMEPGSVSERHAHARSEQIWIVERGEGFLLLGNEQTEVLRAGDIVRTPAEDIHGVANSGLEPLVYLPVTVPPQNFSPAYATTRSATGS
;
A
#
# COMPACT_ATOMS: atom_id res chain seq x y z
N MET A 1 -11.71 24.48 -7.50
CA MET A 1 -11.09 23.43 -6.65
C MET A 1 -10.02 24.07 -5.78
N ALA A 2 -10.11 23.86 -4.49
CA ALA A 2 -9.13 24.41 -3.57
C ALA A 2 -7.93 23.49 -3.46
N ILE A 3 -6.77 24.09 -3.24
CA ILE A 3 -5.59 23.32 -2.84
C ILE A 3 -5.87 22.73 -1.46
N GLN A 4 -5.55 21.46 -1.29
CA GLN A 4 -5.66 20.76 -0.01
C GLN A 4 -4.28 20.54 0.57
N ARG A 5 -4.15 20.63 1.88
CA ARG A 5 -2.89 20.38 2.59
C ARG A 5 -3.17 19.79 3.95
N TRP A 6 -2.53 18.66 4.22
CA TRP A 6 -2.57 18.00 5.53
C TRP A 6 -1.24 17.31 5.80
N ARG A 7 -1.07 16.81 7.01
CA ARG A 7 0.16 16.17 7.43
C ARG A 7 0.01 14.65 7.45
N VAL A 8 1.10 13.95 7.21
CA VAL A 8 1.11 12.48 7.23
C VAL A 8 0.49 11.93 8.52
N LEU A 9 0.84 12.52 9.67
CA LEU A 9 0.34 12.03 10.96
C LEU A 9 -1.15 12.30 11.19
N GLU A 10 -1.78 13.11 10.35
CA GLU A 10 -3.22 13.34 10.40
C GLU A 10 -4.01 12.28 9.62
N CYS A 11 -3.34 11.38 8.93
CA CYS A 11 -3.99 10.43 8.05
C CYS A 11 -4.38 9.16 8.81
N ASP A 12 -5.52 8.58 8.44
CA ASP A 12 -5.97 7.31 8.98
C ASP A 12 -5.04 6.18 8.59
N VAL A 13 -4.97 5.15 9.42
CA VAL A 13 -4.17 3.96 9.19
C VAL A 13 -5.09 2.75 9.14
N LEU A 14 -5.04 2.00 8.06
CA LEU A 14 -5.68 0.69 7.95
C LEU A 14 -4.73 -0.36 8.50
N ILE A 15 -5.24 -1.29 9.30
CA ILE A 15 -4.42 -2.25 10.05
C ILE A 15 -4.94 -3.66 9.83
N LYS A 16 -4.01 -4.57 9.59
CA LYS A 16 -4.22 -6.02 9.70
C LYS A 16 -2.93 -6.62 10.23
N THR A 17 -2.95 -7.92 10.52
CA THR A 17 -1.80 -8.57 11.16
C THR A 17 -0.50 -8.28 10.44
N GLY A 18 0.43 -7.61 11.13
CA GLY A 18 1.78 -7.31 10.63
C GLY A 18 1.84 -6.22 9.58
N ILE A 19 0.71 -5.59 9.20
CA ILE A 19 0.69 -4.61 8.11
C ILE A 19 -0.09 -3.38 8.54
N GLN A 20 0.51 -2.21 8.33
CA GLN A 20 -0.15 -0.92 8.50
C GLN A 20 -0.10 -0.17 7.18
N SER A 21 -1.24 0.36 6.75
CA SER A 21 -1.35 1.16 5.54
C SER A 21 -1.94 2.52 5.88
N ARG A 22 -1.09 3.53 5.89
CA ARG A 22 -1.51 4.91 6.16
C ARG A 22 -2.06 5.51 4.87
N GLN A 23 -3.27 6.03 4.95
CA GLN A 23 -4.01 6.54 3.79
C GLN A 23 -3.67 8.01 3.60
N LEU A 24 -2.68 8.30 2.78
CA LEU A 24 -2.21 9.67 2.58
C LEU A 24 -3.20 10.48 1.75
N VAL A 25 -3.67 9.92 0.65
CA VAL A 25 -4.73 10.47 -0.19
C VAL A 25 -5.65 9.32 -0.55
N TRP A 26 -6.92 9.42 -0.17
CA TRP A 26 -7.88 8.38 -0.46
C TRP A 26 -9.31 8.96 -0.50
N PRO A 27 -10.32 8.19 -0.92
CA PRO A 27 -11.67 8.76 -1.11
C PRO A 27 -12.25 9.43 0.13
N LYS A 28 -11.85 9.01 1.33
CA LYS A 28 -12.39 9.58 2.56
C LYS A 28 -11.87 11.00 2.84
N ASN A 29 -10.58 11.27 2.59
CA ASN A 29 -10.03 12.60 2.84
C ASN A 29 -9.98 13.49 1.60
N SER A 30 -10.07 12.90 0.41
CA SER A 30 -10.05 13.67 -0.83
C SER A 30 -10.91 12.96 -1.89
N PRO A 31 -12.25 13.12 -1.82
CA PRO A 31 -13.15 12.43 -2.75
C PRO A 31 -12.94 12.80 -4.22
N GLU A 32 -12.34 13.96 -4.46
CA GLU A 32 -12.13 14.47 -5.82
C GLU A 32 -10.79 14.05 -6.42
N SER A 33 -9.92 13.45 -5.63
CA SER A 33 -8.62 13.03 -6.13
C SER A 33 -8.76 11.91 -7.16
N GLN A 34 -7.89 11.94 -8.16
CA GLN A 34 -7.84 10.89 -9.18
C GLN A 34 -6.90 9.75 -8.77
N THR A 35 -6.34 9.81 -7.57
CA THR A 35 -5.40 8.80 -7.07
C THR A 35 -5.71 8.46 -5.62
N THR A 36 -5.35 7.23 -5.23
CA THR A 36 -5.15 6.85 -3.84
C THR A 36 -3.66 6.68 -3.62
N ILE A 37 -3.13 7.32 -2.59
CA ILE A 37 -1.71 7.18 -2.22
C ILE A 37 -1.65 6.68 -0.79
N THR A 38 -0.94 5.59 -0.57
CA THR A 38 -0.80 4.99 0.74
C THR A 38 0.66 4.80 1.10
N HIS A 39 0.92 4.67 2.38
CA HIS A 39 2.25 4.39 2.91
C HIS A 39 2.15 3.11 3.71
N VAL A 40 2.77 2.05 3.22
CA VAL A 40 2.62 0.70 3.77
C VAL A 40 3.88 0.31 4.53
N THR A 41 3.68 -0.16 5.76
CA THR A 41 4.75 -0.73 6.58
C THR A 41 4.39 -2.18 6.88
N MET A 42 5.29 -3.09 6.51
CA MET A 42 5.12 -4.53 6.74
C MET A 42 6.19 -5.01 7.72
N GLU A 43 5.74 -5.59 8.84
CA GLU A 43 6.65 -6.18 9.81
C GLU A 43 7.32 -7.44 9.24
N PRO A 44 8.51 -7.82 9.74
CA PRO A 44 9.14 -9.07 9.33
C PRO A 44 8.19 -10.26 9.47
N GLY A 45 8.14 -11.09 8.44
CA GLY A 45 7.28 -12.27 8.40
C GLY A 45 5.87 -12.03 7.91
N SER A 46 5.46 -10.79 7.70
CA SER A 46 4.12 -10.50 7.20
C SER A 46 4.03 -10.72 5.68
N VAL A 47 2.81 -11.01 5.23
CA VAL A 47 2.53 -11.27 3.81
C VAL A 47 1.26 -10.53 3.42
N SER A 48 1.35 -9.80 2.32
CA SER A 48 0.19 -9.32 1.59
C SER A 48 -0.04 -10.29 0.45
N GLU A 49 -1.13 -11.07 0.56
CA GLU A 49 -1.41 -12.17 -0.35
C GLU A 49 -1.56 -11.73 -1.80
N ARG A 50 -1.32 -12.66 -2.72
CA ARG A 50 -1.54 -12.43 -4.14
C ARG A 50 -2.98 -12.03 -4.41
N HIS A 51 -3.15 -10.95 -5.15
CA HIS A 51 -4.44 -10.43 -5.54
C HIS A 51 -4.28 -9.60 -6.81
N ALA A 52 -5.38 -9.17 -7.37
CA ALA A 52 -5.38 -8.28 -8.53
C ALA A 52 -6.43 -7.19 -8.34
N HIS A 53 -6.18 -6.04 -8.93
CA HIS A 53 -7.15 -4.95 -8.94
C HIS A 53 -7.81 -4.92 -10.32
N ALA A 54 -9.13 -4.97 -10.34
CA ALA A 54 -9.86 -5.08 -11.60
C ALA A 54 -9.68 -3.88 -12.52
N ARG A 55 -9.49 -2.68 -11.95
CA ARG A 55 -9.54 -1.43 -12.70
C ARG A 55 -8.34 -0.53 -12.49
N SER A 56 -7.61 -0.69 -11.39
CA SER A 56 -6.54 0.23 -11.01
C SER A 56 -5.19 -0.36 -11.32
N GLU A 57 -4.27 0.47 -11.81
CA GLU A 57 -2.87 0.15 -11.76
C GLU A 57 -2.29 0.70 -10.46
N GLN A 58 -1.18 0.13 -10.03
CA GLN A 58 -0.41 0.66 -8.92
C GLN A 58 1.03 0.88 -9.33
N ILE A 59 1.62 1.90 -8.77
CA ILE A 59 3.07 2.12 -8.86
C ILE A 59 3.57 2.18 -7.42
N TRP A 60 4.53 1.34 -7.08
CA TRP A 60 5.13 1.29 -5.75
C TRP A 60 6.51 1.88 -5.79
N ILE A 61 6.82 2.71 -4.78
CA ILE A 61 8.16 3.20 -4.54
C ILE A 61 8.61 2.54 -3.24
N VAL A 62 9.62 1.68 -3.31
CA VAL A 62 10.12 0.96 -2.13
C VAL A 62 11.13 1.84 -1.43
N GLU A 63 10.83 2.19 -0.17
CA GLU A 63 11.63 3.14 0.60
C GLU A 63 12.64 2.48 1.53
N ARG A 64 12.27 1.29 2.08
CA ARG A 64 13.08 0.67 3.11
C ARG A 64 12.86 -0.84 3.14
N GLY A 65 13.92 -1.58 3.50
CA GLY A 65 13.84 -3.02 3.71
C GLY A 65 14.01 -3.82 2.43
N GLU A 66 13.78 -5.12 2.55
CA GLU A 66 13.77 -6.02 1.40
C GLU A 66 12.82 -7.18 1.67
N GLY A 67 12.34 -7.77 0.59
CA GLY A 67 11.43 -8.89 0.66
C GLY A 67 11.25 -9.50 -0.72
N PHE A 68 10.05 -10.03 -0.96
CA PHE A 68 9.72 -10.63 -2.25
C PHE A 68 8.45 -10.01 -2.84
N LEU A 69 8.55 -9.66 -4.09
CA LEU A 69 7.38 -9.39 -4.92
C LEU A 69 6.80 -10.73 -5.33
N LEU A 70 5.52 -10.94 -5.05
CA LEU A 70 4.80 -12.17 -5.39
C LEU A 70 4.09 -11.95 -6.72
N LEU A 71 4.42 -12.77 -7.70
CA LEU A 71 3.89 -12.67 -9.05
C LEU A 71 2.90 -13.79 -9.33
N GLY A 72 2.23 -13.73 -10.48
CA GLY A 72 1.40 -14.83 -10.95
C GLY A 72 2.20 -16.10 -11.16
N ASN A 73 1.51 -17.25 -11.24
CA ASN A 73 2.13 -18.57 -11.45
C ASN A 73 3.14 -18.93 -10.36
N GLU A 74 2.88 -18.49 -9.12
CA GLU A 74 3.71 -18.78 -7.94
C GLU A 74 5.16 -18.29 -8.05
N GLN A 75 5.44 -17.40 -8.99
CA GLN A 75 6.77 -16.82 -9.15
C GLN A 75 7.00 -15.70 -8.13
N THR A 76 8.27 -15.46 -7.82
CA THR A 76 8.68 -14.38 -6.94
C THR A 76 9.91 -13.68 -7.50
N GLU A 77 10.06 -12.40 -7.13
CA GLU A 77 11.25 -11.62 -7.42
C GLU A 77 11.68 -10.87 -6.17
N VAL A 78 12.97 -10.67 -6.00
CA VAL A 78 13.48 -9.90 -4.86
C VAL A 78 13.04 -8.44 -5.01
N LEU A 79 12.63 -7.87 -3.89
CA LEU A 79 12.17 -6.49 -3.79
C LEU A 79 13.05 -5.77 -2.76
N ARG A 80 13.62 -4.62 -3.12
CA ARG A 80 14.55 -3.87 -2.26
C ARG A 80 14.25 -2.38 -2.27
N ALA A 81 14.72 -1.70 -1.23
CA ALA A 81 14.69 -0.25 -1.18
C ALA A 81 15.29 0.35 -2.45
N GLY A 82 14.63 1.34 -3.01
CA GLY A 82 15.01 1.95 -4.28
C GLY A 82 14.32 1.36 -5.50
N ASP A 83 13.64 0.22 -5.35
CA ASP A 83 12.89 -0.37 -6.46
C ASP A 83 11.63 0.43 -6.75
N ILE A 84 11.25 0.46 -8.01
CA ILE A 84 9.96 0.96 -8.46
C ILE A 84 9.26 -0.19 -9.17
N VAL A 85 8.02 -0.45 -8.73
CA VAL A 85 7.22 -1.56 -9.28
C VAL A 85 5.94 -0.99 -9.87
N ARG A 86 5.61 -1.38 -11.10
CA ARG A 86 4.32 -1.05 -11.69
C ARG A 86 3.51 -2.34 -11.84
N THR A 87 2.32 -2.35 -11.27
CA THR A 87 1.39 -3.47 -11.42
C THR A 87 0.20 -2.98 -12.25
N PRO A 88 0.10 -3.41 -13.51
CA PRO A 88 -1.07 -3.05 -14.33
C PRO A 88 -2.35 -3.60 -13.75
N ALA A 89 -3.49 -3.01 -14.14
CA ALA A 89 -4.79 -3.56 -13.77
C ALA A 89 -4.87 -5.04 -14.17
N GLU A 90 -5.51 -5.84 -13.33
CA GLU A 90 -5.75 -7.28 -13.52
C GLU A 90 -4.53 -8.19 -13.33
N ASP A 91 -3.33 -7.63 -13.23
CA ASP A 91 -2.13 -8.46 -12.99
C ASP A 91 -2.02 -8.85 -11.52
N ILE A 92 -1.75 -10.13 -11.30
CA ILE A 92 -1.63 -10.70 -9.95
C ILE A 92 -0.33 -10.23 -9.31
N HIS A 93 -0.42 -9.74 -8.09
CA HIS A 93 0.74 -9.30 -7.31
C HIS A 93 0.49 -9.45 -5.82
N GLY A 94 1.55 -9.51 -5.07
CA GLY A 94 1.55 -9.51 -3.61
C GLY A 94 2.95 -9.21 -3.12
N VAL A 95 3.12 -9.16 -1.81
CA VAL A 95 4.41 -8.84 -1.18
C VAL A 95 4.60 -9.70 0.05
N ALA A 96 5.80 -10.21 0.24
CA ALA A 96 6.20 -10.88 1.47
C ALA A 96 7.43 -10.18 2.06
N ASN A 97 7.37 -9.87 3.34
CA ASN A 97 8.55 -9.38 4.04
C ASN A 97 9.29 -10.56 4.67
N SER A 98 10.31 -11.03 3.98
CA SER A 98 11.18 -12.12 4.44
C SER A 98 12.43 -11.61 5.12
N GLY A 99 12.61 -10.30 5.24
CA GLY A 99 13.77 -9.69 5.85
C GLY A 99 13.68 -9.63 7.37
N LEU A 100 14.65 -8.97 7.97
CA LEU A 100 14.74 -8.80 9.43
C LEU A 100 14.28 -7.42 9.88
N GLU A 101 13.99 -6.53 8.94
CA GLU A 101 13.54 -5.17 9.21
C GLU A 101 12.17 -4.92 8.57
N PRO A 102 11.47 -3.87 8.98
CA PRO A 102 10.26 -3.48 8.30
C PRO A 102 10.50 -3.21 6.82
N LEU A 103 9.56 -3.63 5.99
CA LEU A 103 9.52 -3.30 4.58
C LEU A 103 8.53 -2.15 4.40
N VAL A 104 9.00 -1.05 3.81
CA VAL A 104 8.19 0.16 3.67
C VAL A 104 8.13 0.55 2.21
N TYR A 105 6.91 0.75 1.71
CA TYR A 105 6.72 1.18 0.33
C TYR A 105 5.50 2.07 0.19
N LEU A 106 5.46 2.84 -0.90
CA LEU A 106 4.45 3.84 -1.18
C LEU A 106 3.69 3.48 -2.45
N PRO A 107 2.51 2.87 -2.36
CA PRO A 107 1.65 2.65 -3.53
C PRO A 107 0.95 3.92 -3.98
N VAL A 108 0.97 4.15 -5.30
CA VAL A 108 0.13 5.14 -5.98
C VAL A 108 -0.85 4.37 -6.84
N THR A 109 -2.13 4.53 -6.59
CA THR A 109 -3.21 3.74 -7.22
C THR A 109 -4.09 4.63 -8.08
N VAL A 110 -4.26 4.29 -9.35
CA VAL A 110 -5.04 5.06 -10.33
C VAL A 110 -5.89 4.11 -11.14
N PRO A 111 -7.20 4.29 -11.26
CA PRO A 111 -8.05 5.23 -10.51
C PRO A 111 -8.09 4.95 -9.02
N PRO A 112 -8.60 5.89 -8.21
CA PRO A 112 -8.55 5.76 -6.75
C PRO A 112 -9.35 4.55 -6.26
N GLN A 113 -8.91 4.00 -5.15
CA GLN A 113 -9.53 2.83 -4.54
C GLN A 113 -9.58 3.02 -3.02
N ASN A 114 -10.66 2.55 -2.42
CA ASN A 114 -10.77 2.44 -0.97
C ASN A 114 -10.35 1.03 -0.55
N PHE A 115 -9.23 0.91 0.16
CA PHE A 115 -8.69 -0.38 0.56
C PHE A 115 -9.24 -0.88 1.90
N SER A 116 -10.11 -0.13 2.56
CA SER A 116 -10.57 -0.52 3.90
C SER A 116 -11.19 -1.92 3.96
N PRO A 117 -11.88 -2.43 2.92
CA PRO A 117 -12.41 -3.81 2.99
C PRO A 117 -11.33 -4.89 3.10
N ALA A 118 -10.10 -4.60 2.73
CA ALA A 118 -9.00 -5.58 2.78
C ALA A 118 -8.29 -5.59 4.15
N TYR A 119 -8.70 -4.73 5.07
CA TYR A 119 -8.05 -4.58 6.37
C TYR A 119 -9.01 -4.86 7.51
N ALA A 120 -8.47 -5.23 8.67
CA ALA A 120 -9.27 -5.62 9.84
C ALA A 120 -9.84 -4.40 10.57
N THR A 121 -9.04 -3.35 10.73
CA THR A 121 -9.44 -2.16 11.49
C THR A 121 -8.86 -0.90 10.87
N THR A 122 -9.44 0.23 11.29
CA THR A 122 -8.96 1.56 10.93
C THR A 122 -8.64 2.31 12.22
N ARG A 123 -7.44 2.91 12.27
CA ARG A 123 -7.06 3.80 13.36
C ARG A 123 -7.04 5.23 12.82
N SER A 124 -7.88 6.10 13.41
CA SER A 124 -7.90 7.49 13.02
C SER A 124 -6.72 8.25 13.61
N ALA A 125 -6.36 9.36 12.99
CA ALA A 125 -5.28 10.23 13.46
C ALA A 125 -5.59 10.86 14.82
N THR A 126 -6.85 10.93 15.20
CA THR A 126 -7.24 11.49 16.50
C THR A 126 -7.04 10.51 17.66
N GLY A 127 -6.48 9.34 17.40
CA GLY A 127 -6.01 8.45 18.43
C GLY A 127 -7.06 7.57 19.07
N SER A 128 -8.18 7.48 18.49
CA SER A 128 -9.23 6.61 19.02
C SER A 128 -9.13 5.20 18.49
#